data_7068d64102a252d1e7f64b191a34b0c7
#
_entry.id   7068d64102a252d1e7f64b191a34b0c7
#
_cell.length_a   1.000
_cell.length_b   1.000
_cell.length_c   1.000
_cell.angle_alpha   90.00
_cell.angle_beta   90.00
_cell.angle_gamma   90.00
#
_symmetry.space_group_name_H-M   'P 1'
#
loop_
_entity.id
_entity.type
_entity.pdbx_description
1 polymer ?
#
loop_
_entity_poly.entity_id
_entity_poly.type
_entity_poly.pdbx_seq_one_letter_code
_entity_poly.pdbx_strand_id
1 'polypeptide(L)'
;MIFTMRDRFKVAGTYHLNPIDFDGVDVQRMNITSLDGVRRFISTFVPDIIIHCAAETRVDHCEEHPEEAFRVNVEGAVNLVRSGVQVGAKMIYISTDAVFEGDQGGYREEDRTHPINIYAQTKLAGEQAVQEYCNNYLILRTNIYGWNVRPKLSLAEWILDRLEKSDQKVPAFGDIFFAPMLVNHLAQIIEQMIQADLRGLFHIGARDKCSKLDFARMICQVFDKQVESILPSSSEVMHFKACRPKDTSLDVSKVTNTLGEKMPSVIDGLTDFRKLLENGYVARLRSRSTGEETRS
;
A
#
# COMPACT_ATOMS: atom_id res chain seq x y z
N MET A 1 -9.02 -3.08 3.29
CA MET A 1 -9.41 -2.28 4.48
C MET A 1 -10.92 -2.20 4.66
N ILE A 2 -11.71 -1.66 3.72
CA ILE A 2 -13.18 -1.56 3.89
C ILE A 2 -13.79 -2.91 4.27
N PHE A 3 -13.50 -3.99 3.55
CA PHE A 3 -14.02 -5.33 3.86
C PHE A 3 -13.64 -5.86 5.25
N THR A 4 -12.50 -5.45 5.78
CA THR A 4 -12.05 -5.89 7.11
C THR A 4 -12.72 -5.09 8.21
N MET A 5 -12.98 -3.81 7.97
CA MET A 5 -13.37 -2.84 9.02
C MET A 5 -14.88 -2.58 9.09
N ARG A 6 -15.64 -2.74 7.99
CA ARG A 6 -17.05 -2.33 7.89
C ARG A 6 -17.99 -3.01 8.89
N ASP A 7 -17.64 -4.21 9.34
CA ASP A 7 -18.49 -4.97 10.27
C ASP A 7 -18.32 -4.50 11.74
N ARG A 8 -17.25 -3.70 12.00
CA ARG A 8 -16.89 -3.22 13.34
C ARG A 8 -16.90 -1.70 13.47
N PHE A 9 -16.79 -0.98 12.35
CA PHE A 9 -16.73 0.47 12.29
C PHE A 9 -17.76 1.01 11.30
N LYS A 10 -18.26 2.22 11.57
CA LYS A 10 -18.97 2.98 10.54
C LYS A 10 -17.93 3.52 9.55
N VAL A 11 -17.89 2.94 8.35
CA VAL A 11 -16.88 3.25 7.33
C VAL A 11 -17.51 4.09 6.22
N ALA A 12 -16.81 5.14 5.78
CA ALA A 12 -17.02 5.79 4.50
C ALA A 12 -15.77 5.64 3.63
N GLY A 13 -15.95 5.57 2.33
CA GLY A 13 -14.88 5.48 1.36
C GLY A 13 -14.86 6.64 0.39
N THR A 14 -13.69 6.91 -0.19
CA THR A 14 -13.58 7.87 -1.30
C THR A 14 -12.81 7.30 -2.48
N TYR A 15 -13.15 7.75 -3.68
CA TYR A 15 -12.41 7.47 -4.90
C TYR A 15 -12.20 8.76 -5.70
N HIS A 16 -11.23 8.81 -6.58
CA HIS A 16 -11.00 9.96 -7.45
C HIS A 16 -11.56 9.77 -8.86
N LEU A 17 -10.91 8.92 -9.66
CA LEU A 17 -11.28 8.75 -11.09
C LEU A 17 -12.13 7.50 -11.31
N ASN A 18 -11.98 6.55 -10.44
CA ASN A 18 -12.50 5.22 -10.69
C ASN A 18 -13.57 4.87 -9.64
N PRO A 19 -14.86 4.89 -10.00
CA PRO A 19 -15.93 4.52 -9.09
C PRO A 19 -15.73 3.10 -8.53
N ILE A 20 -15.97 2.96 -7.24
CA ILE A 20 -16.05 1.69 -6.54
C ILE A 20 -17.29 1.74 -5.67
N ASP A 21 -17.92 0.59 -5.47
CA ASP A 21 -19.08 0.47 -4.61
C ASP A 21 -18.89 -0.65 -3.60
N PHE A 22 -19.42 -0.47 -2.39
CA PHE A 22 -19.42 -1.47 -1.34
C PHE A 22 -20.76 -1.43 -0.62
N ASP A 23 -21.49 -2.56 -0.59
CA ASP A 23 -22.77 -2.63 0.08
C ASP A 23 -22.68 -2.15 1.53
N GLY A 24 -23.55 -1.22 1.87
CA GLY A 24 -23.64 -0.65 3.21
C GLY A 24 -22.52 0.34 3.58
N VAL A 25 -21.71 0.78 2.61
CA VAL A 25 -20.66 1.77 2.80
C VAL A 25 -20.93 2.99 1.94
N ASP A 26 -20.95 4.18 2.53
CA ASP A 26 -21.04 5.43 1.77
C ASP A 26 -19.68 5.67 1.06
N VAL A 27 -19.70 5.63 -0.28
CA VAL A 27 -18.51 5.85 -1.11
C VAL A 27 -18.73 7.02 -2.04
N GLN A 28 -17.90 8.05 -1.92
CA GLN A 28 -18.07 9.30 -2.66
C GLN A 28 -16.84 9.65 -3.50
N ARG A 29 -17.07 10.37 -4.61
CA ARG A 29 -15.97 10.92 -5.38
C ARG A 29 -15.35 12.10 -4.66
N MET A 30 -14.02 12.03 -4.43
CA MET A 30 -13.26 13.11 -3.80
C MET A 30 -11.89 13.25 -4.47
N ASN A 31 -11.55 14.49 -4.84
CA ASN A 31 -10.19 14.84 -5.25
C ASN A 31 -9.46 15.42 -4.03
N ILE A 32 -8.43 14.71 -3.54
CA ILE A 32 -7.65 15.13 -2.36
C ILE A 32 -6.86 16.42 -2.59
N THR A 33 -6.60 16.82 -3.86
CA THR A 33 -5.93 18.08 -4.17
C THR A 33 -6.88 19.29 -4.11
N SER A 34 -8.19 19.06 -3.97
CA SER A 34 -9.19 20.10 -3.76
C SER A 34 -9.48 20.30 -2.28
N LEU A 35 -8.91 21.33 -1.66
CA LEU A 35 -9.11 21.64 -0.25
C LEU A 35 -10.61 21.75 0.12
N ASP A 36 -11.41 22.42 -0.72
CA ASP A 36 -12.84 22.59 -0.46
C ASP A 36 -13.61 21.26 -0.55
N GLY A 37 -13.22 20.38 -1.50
CA GLY A 37 -13.77 19.04 -1.62
C GLY A 37 -13.47 18.19 -0.37
N VAL A 38 -12.23 18.23 0.08
CA VAL A 38 -11.77 17.52 1.30
C VAL A 38 -12.50 18.04 2.55
N ARG A 39 -12.54 19.36 2.74
CA ARG A 39 -13.23 19.99 3.89
C ARG A 39 -14.72 19.62 3.92
N ARG A 40 -15.40 19.70 2.78
CA ARG A 40 -16.83 19.36 2.69
C ARG A 40 -17.06 17.90 3.10
N PHE A 41 -16.30 16.97 2.57
CA PHE A 41 -16.44 15.55 2.89
C PHE A 41 -16.19 15.31 4.40
N ILE A 42 -15.08 15.81 4.93
CA ILE A 42 -14.68 15.59 6.32
C ILE A 42 -15.68 16.27 7.28
N SER A 43 -16.14 17.49 7.00
CA SER A 43 -17.13 18.16 7.85
C SER A 43 -18.51 17.51 7.81
N THR A 44 -18.87 16.84 6.71
CA THR A 44 -20.15 16.12 6.60
C THR A 44 -20.09 14.77 7.32
N PHE A 45 -19.01 14.02 7.15
CA PHE A 45 -18.88 12.69 7.75
C PHE A 45 -18.41 12.73 9.22
N VAL A 46 -17.60 13.72 9.60
CA VAL A 46 -16.98 13.92 10.94
C VAL A 46 -16.30 12.63 11.42
N PRO A 47 -15.25 12.15 10.71
CA PRO A 47 -14.60 10.89 11.07
C PRO A 47 -13.79 11.01 12.35
N ASP A 48 -13.77 9.95 13.17
CA ASP A 48 -12.81 9.82 14.28
C ASP A 48 -11.41 9.44 13.76
N ILE A 49 -11.34 8.76 12.61
CA ILE A 49 -10.10 8.27 12.02
C ILE A 49 -10.13 8.46 10.49
N ILE A 50 -9.04 8.96 9.96
CA ILE A 50 -8.80 9.07 8.52
C ILE A 50 -7.66 8.14 8.13
N ILE A 51 -7.90 7.16 7.25
CA ILE A 51 -6.87 6.31 6.68
C ILE A 51 -6.54 6.82 5.27
N HIS A 52 -5.40 7.47 5.12
CA HIS A 52 -4.96 8.05 3.86
C HIS A 52 -4.16 7.06 3.03
N CYS A 53 -4.83 6.47 2.03
CA CYS A 53 -4.25 5.51 1.09
C CYS A 53 -4.02 6.09 -0.32
N ALA A 54 -4.57 7.27 -0.60
CA ALA A 54 -4.48 7.86 -1.94
C ALA A 54 -3.08 8.43 -2.20
N ALA A 55 -2.49 8.04 -3.33
CA ALA A 55 -1.20 8.56 -3.77
C ALA A 55 -1.01 8.31 -5.28
N GLU A 56 -0.19 9.12 -5.93
CA GLU A 56 0.44 8.73 -7.19
C GLU A 56 1.60 7.77 -6.87
N THR A 57 1.48 6.52 -7.30
CA THR A 57 2.41 5.43 -6.96
C THR A 57 3.19 4.89 -8.15
N ARG A 58 2.96 5.43 -9.35
CA ARG A 58 3.71 5.07 -10.56
C ARG A 58 5.07 5.77 -10.53
N VAL A 59 6.09 5.07 -10.02
CA VAL A 59 7.40 5.65 -9.68
C VAL A 59 8.03 6.36 -10.88
N ASP A 60 8.01 5.75 -12.09
CA ASP A 60 8.55 6.38 -13.30
C ASP A 60 7.70 7.58 -13.77
N HIS A 61 6.37 7.51 -13.59
CA HIS A 61 5.50 8.66 -13.86
C HIS A 61 5.78 9.83 -12.91
N CYS A 62 6.03 9.57 -11.63
CA CYS A 62 6.42 10.63 -10.70
C CYS A 62 7.72 11.32 -11.12
N GLU A 63 8.68 10.57 -11.67
CA GLU A 63 9.94 11.11 -12.17
C GLU A 63 9.74 12.01 -13.40
N GLU A 64 8.82 11.62 -14.29
CA GLU A 64 8.45 12.39 -15.48
C GLU A 64 7.53 13.58 -15.17
N HIS A 65 6.74 13.51 -14.08
CA HIS A 65 5.73 14.52 -13.70
C HIS A 65 5.85 14.89 -12.22
N PRO A 66 6.97 15.48 -11.78
CA PRO A 66 7.23 15.75 -10.36
C PRO A 66 6.21 16.70 -9.71
N GLU A 67 5.70 17.69 -10.46
CA GLU A 67 4.69 18.63 -9.95
C GLU A 67 3.35 17.93 -9.66
N GLU A 68 2.93 16.99 -10.51
CA GLU A 68 1.73 16.20 -10.28
C GLU A 68 1.91 15.28 -9.05
N ALA A 69 3.08 14.62 -8.96
CA ALA A 69 3.41 13.77 -7.81
C ALA A 69 3.40 14.57 -6.50
N PHE A 70 3.99 15.76 -6.49
CA PHE A 70 4.00 16.65 -5.33
C PHE A 70 2.58 17.09 -4.96
N ARG A 71 1.80 17.55 -5.92
CA ARG A 71 0.42 17.99 -5.71
C ARG A 71 -0.45 16.87 -5.12
N VAL A 72 -0.32 15.64 -5.62
CA VAL A 72 -1.13 14.51 -5.11
C VAL A 72 -0.61 14.03 -3.77
N ASN A 73 0.70 13.74 -3.64
CA ASN A 73 1.25 13.04 -2.48
C ASN A 73 1.52 13.98 -1.29
N VAL A 74 1.76 15.28 -1.53
CA VAL A 74 2.07 16.25 -0.48
C VAL A 74 0.88 17.16 -0.21
N GLU A 75 0.43 17.95 -1.20
CA GLU A 75 -0.69 18.88 -0.97
C GLU A 75 -1.97 18.12 -0.61
N GLY A 76 -2.23 16.97 -1.25
CA GLY A 76 -3.33 16.08 -0.89
C GLY A 76 -3.27 15.61 0.55
N ALA A 77 -2.09 15.23 1.06
CA ALA A 77 -1.89 14.85 2.46
C ALA A 77 -2.09 16.06 3.40
N VAL A 78 -1.57 17.24 3.04
CA VAL A 78 -1.77 18.50 3.80
C VAL A 78 -3.26 18.84 3.90
N ASN A 79 -4.00 18.75 2.80
CA ASN A 79 -5.45 19.03 2.79
C ASN A 79 -6.22 18.10 3.72
N LEU A 80 -5.90 16.80 3.69
CA LEU A 80 -6.53 15.79 4.55
C LEU A 80 -6.19 15.99 6.03
N VAL A 81 -4.90 16.14 6.36
CA VAL A 81 -4.49 16.26 7.75
C VAL A 81 -5.03 17.55 8.39
N ARG A 82 -4.96 18.69 7.70
CA ARG A 82 -5.50 19.96 8.20
C ARG A 82 -7.01 19.90 8.40
N SER A 83 -7.73 19.27 7.49
CA SER A 83 -9.18 19.13 7.62
C SER A 83 -9.55 18.13 8.73
N GLY A 84 -8.79 17.04 8.86
CA GLY A 84 -8.99 16.04 9.92
C GLY A 84 -8.77 16.59 11.32
N VAL A 85 -7.72 17.40 11.51
CA VAL A 85 -7.42 18.04 12.79
C VAL A 85 -8.57 18.95 13.25
N GLN A 86 -9.26 19.64 12.34
CA GLN A 86 -10.41 20.50 12.66
C GLN A 86 -11.59 19.74 13.28
N VAL A 87 -11.72 18.44 13.00
CA VAL A 87 -12.77 17.57 13.56
C VAL A 87 -12.23 16.62 14.63
N GLY A 88 -10.94 16.76 15.01
CA GLY A 88 -10.30 15.92 16.03
C GLY A 88 -9.92 14.51 15.55
N ALA A 89 -9.92 14.24 14.25
CA ALA A 89 -9.64 12.93 13.70
C ALA A 89 -8.18 12.49 13.90
N LYS A 90 -7.98 11.21 14.19
CA LYS A 90 -6.68 10.55 14.11
C LYS A 90 -6.29 10.34 12.65
N MET A 91 -5.05 10.67 12.28
CA MET A 91 -4.54 10.50 10.94
C MET A 91 -3.71 9.23 10.83
N ILE A 92 -4.10 8.29 9.97
CA ILE A 92 -3.31 7.11 9.60
C ILE A 92 -2.80 7.31 8.17
N TYR A 93 -1.49 7.48 8.02
CA TYR A 93 -0.85 7.73 6.74
C TYR A 93 -0.13 6.49 6.25
N ILE A 94 -0.54 5.95 5.10
CA ILE A 94 0.15 4.83 4.46
C ILE A 94 1.32 5.38 3.67
N SER A 95 2.53 5.15 4.18
CA SER A 95 3.79 5.53 3.56
C SER A 95 4.47 4.33 2.88
N THR A 96 5.73 4.45 2.56
CA THR A 96 6.50 3.48 1.77
C THR A 96 7.85 3.17 2.39
N ASP A 97 8.36 1.97 2.15
CA ASP A 97 9.74 1.55 2.42
C ASP A 97 10.77 2.31 1.55
N ALA A 98 10.34 2.82 0.39
CA ALA A 98 11.21 3.52 -0.54
C ALA A 98 11.74 4.87 -0.04
N VAL A 99 11.36 5.34 1.17
CA VAL A 99 11.96 6.52 1.81
C VAL A 99 13.42 6.32 2.18
N PHE A 100 13.92 5.10 2.12
CA PHE A 100 15.31 4.74 2.36
C PHE A 100 16.08 4.59 1.03
N GLU A 101 17.41 4.83 1.08
CA GLU A 101 18.30 4.71 -0.06
C GLU A 101 18.41 3.29 -0.62
N GLY A 102 18.30 2.31 0.27
CA GLY A 102 18.32 0.90 -0.12
C GLY A 102 19.71 0.30 -0.26
N ASP A 103 20.69 0.81 0.46
CA ASP A 103 22.08 0.36 0.47
C ASP A 103 22.36 -0.80 1.45
N GLN A 104 21.61 -0.89 2.56
CA GLN A 104 21.87 -1.88 3.62
C GLN A 104 20.67 -2.81 3.93
N GLY A 105 19.42 -2.34 3.78
CA GLY A 105 18.22 -3.08 4.18
C GLY A 105 18.06 -3.22 5.70
N GLY A 106 16.95 -3.86 6.13
CA GLY A 106 16.65 -4.04 7.56
C GLY A 106 16.49 -2.73 8.31
N TYR A 107 15.98 -1.69 7.64
CA TYR A 107 15.84 -0.34 8.20
C TYR A 107 14.89 -0.29 9.37
N ARG A 108 15.29 0.46 10.41
CA ARG A 108 14.48 0.78 11.59
C ARG A 108 13.83 2.15 11.45
N GLU A 109 12.83 2.42 12.30
CA GLU A 109 12.08 3.68 12.26
C GLU A 109 12.93 4.92 12.54
N GLU A 110 13.99 4.77 13.33
CA GLU A 110 14.97 5.82 13.68
C GLU A 110 16.07 6.04 12.63
N ASP A 111 16.19 5.12 11.67
CA ASP A 111 17.22 5.25 10.64
C ASP A 111 16.96 6.46 9.74
N ARG A 112 18.06 7.06 9.28
CA ARG A 112 17.99 8.23 8.41
C ARG A 112 17.35 7.87 7.08
N THR A 113 16.30 8.61 6.72
CA THR A 113 15.67 8.53 5.40
C THR A 113 16.52 9.24 4.35
N HIS A 114 16.65 8.63 3.16
CA HIS A 114 17.33 9.19 1.99
C HIS A 114 16.65 8.71 0.71
N PRO A 115 15.49 9.30 0.34
CA PRO A 115 14.75 8.89 -0.85
C PRO A 115 15.49 9.25 -2.13
N ILE A 116 15.66 8.29 -3.04
CA ILE A 116 16.46 8.41 -4.27
C ILE A 116 15.64 8.65 -5.54
N ASN A 117 14.31 8.84 -5.42
CA ASN A 117 13.42 9.16 -6.54
C ASN A 117 12.27 10.07 -6.08
N ILE A 118 11.62 10.72 -7.03
CA ILE A 118 10.55 11.71 -6.79
C ILE A 118 9.35 11.09 -6.04
N TYR A 119 8.94 9.86 -6.37
CA TYR A 119 7.87 9.18 -5.62
C TYR A 119 8.20 9.12 -4.12
N ALA A 120 9.36 8.61 -3.79
CA ALA A 120 9.79 8.45 -2.40
C ALA A 120 9.97 9.79 -1.68
N GLN A 121 10.51 10.81 -2.37
CA GLN A 121 10.65 12.17 -1.83
C GLN A 121 9.26 12.76 -1.49
N THR A 122 8.30 12.64 -2.39
CA THR A 122 6.94 13.15 -2.15
C THR A 122 6.21 12.38 -1.05
N LYS A 123 6.44 11.06 -0.92
CA LYS A 123 5.89 10.28 0.19
C LYS A 123 6.50 10.69 1.53
N LEU A 124 7.81 10.91 1.59
CA LEU A 124 8.47 11.40 2.80
C LEU A 124 8.00 12.82 3.18
N ALA A 125 7.85 13.73 2.20
CA ALA A 125 7.29 15.05 2.45
C ALA A 125 5.84 14.98 2.99
N GLY A 126 5.05 14.00 2.55
CA GLY A 126 3.73 13.71 3.11
C GLY A 126 3.78 13.23 4.57
N GLU A 127 4.77 12.38 4.95
CA GLU A 127 5.00 12.01 6.36
C GLU A 127 5.29 13.25 7.21
N GLN A 128 6.20 14.12 6.74
CA GLN A 128 6.58 15.36 7.42
C GLN A 128 5.38 16.30 7.61
N ALA A 129 4.53 16.43 6.59
CA ALA A 129 3.31 17.22 6.70
C ALA A 129 2.34 16.65 7.75
N VAL A 130 2.19 15.33 7.82
CA VAL A 130 1.36 14.70 8.86
C VAL A 130 1.92 14.96 10.25
N GLN A 131 3.23 14.87 10.45
CA GLN A 131 3.91 15.14 11.73
C GLN A 131 3.83 16.61 12.13
N GLU A 132 3.91 17.52 11.17
CA GLU A 132 3.82 18.97 11.41
C GLU A 132 2.42 19.42 11.87
N TYR A 133 1.38 18.89 11.20
CA TYR A 133 0.01 19.40 11.41
C TYR A 133 -0.83 18.58 12.38
N CYS A 134 -0.44 17.35 12.74
CA CYS A 134 -1.25 16.46 13.57
C CYS A 134 -0.43 15.78 14.66
N ASN A 135 -0.84 15.93 15.93
CA ASN A 135 -0.22 15.21 17.05
C ASN A 135 -0.80 13.79 17.23
N ASN A 136 -2.00 13.53 16.71
CA ASN A 136 -2.67 12.24 16.82
C ASN A 136 -2.57 11.47 15.48
N TYR A 137 -1.41 10.90 15.22
CA TYR A 137 -1.15 10.22 13.96
C TYR A 137 -0.53 8.84 14.12
N LEU A 138 -0.71 8.02 13.09
CA LEU A 138 0.07 6.83 12.77
C LEU A 138 0.64 6.99 11.35
N ILE A 139 1.94 6.84 11.19
CA ILE A 139 2.61 6.73 9.89
C ILE A 139 3.08 5.29 9.75
N LEU A 140 2.66 4.63 8.67
CA LEU A 140 2.98 3.23 8.41
C LEU A 140 3.81 3.12 7.14
N ARG A 141 5.12 2.89 7.27
CA ARG A 141 5.99 2.58 6.15
C ARG A 141 5.83 1.11 5.80
N THR A 142 5.52 0.81 4.55
CA THR A 142 5.19 -0.54 4.12
C THR A 142 5.43 -0.73 2.63
N ASN A 143 5.52 -1.99 2.19
CA ASN A 143 5.47 -2.40 0.80
C ASN A 143 4.38 -3.46 0.65
N ILE A 144 3.33 -3.19 -0.12
CA ILE A 144 2.12 -4.00 -0.12
C ILE A 144 1.87 -4.67 -1.46
N TYR A 145 1.28 -5.87 -1.40
CA TYR A 145 0.65 -6.56 -2.50
C TYR A 145 -0.73 -7.09 -2.10
N GLY A 146 -1.52 -7.47 -3.07
CA GLY A 146 -2.85 -8.03 -2.80
C GLY A 146 -3.69 -8.09 -4.06
N TRP A 147 -4.92 -8.60 -3.94
CA TRP A 147 -5.88 -8.60 -5.03
C TRP A 147 -6.49 -7.21 -5.21
N ASN A 148 -6.42 -6.70 -6.44
CA ASN A 148 -7.01 -5.42 -6.78
C ASN A 148 -8.45 -5.55 -7.23
N VAL A 149 -9.25 -4.55 -6.91
CA VAL A 149 -10.62 -4.38 -7.41
C VAL A 149 -10.61 -4.20 -8.93
N ARG A 150 -9.54 -3.67 -9.48
CA ARG A 150 -9.43 -3.20 -10.87
C ARG A 150 -8.27 -3.83 -11.60
N PRO A 151 -8.19 -3.66 -12.94
CA PRO A 151 -7.14 -4.23 -13.77
C PRO A 151 -5.74 -3.62 -13.56
N LYS A 152 -5.50 -2.74 -12.56
CA LYS A 152 -4.15 -2.37 -12.13
C LYS A 152 -3.61 -3.49 -11.25
N LEU A 153 -2.75 -4.32 -11.79
CA LEU A 153 -2.20 -5.49 -11.11
C LEU A 153 -1.16 -5.08 -10.05
N SER A 154 -1.23 -5.69 -8.87
CA SER A 154 -0.10 -5.73 -7.92
C SER A 154 1.03 -6.58 -8.50
N LEU A 155 2.23 -6.53 -7.89
CA LEU A 155 3.35 -7.36 -8.33
C LEU A 155 2.97 -8.85 -8.35
N ALA A 156 2.28 -9.33 -7.32
CA ALA A 156 1.86 -10.73 -7.23
C ALA A 156 0.85 -11.10 -8.32
N GLU A 157 -0.15 -10.26 -8.56
CA GLU A 157 -1.13 -10.46 -9.64
C GLU A 157 -0.46 -10.41 -11.02
N TRP A 158 0.49 -9.48 -11.22
CA TRP A 158 1.21 -9.37 -12.48
C TRP A 158 2.04 -10.63 -12.78
N ILE A 159 2.70 -11.20 -11.77
CA ILE A 159 3.43 -12.45 -11.92
C ILE A 159 2.47 -13.58 -12.30
N LEU A 160 1.33 -13.71 -11.60
CA LEU A 160 0.34 -14.75 -11.89
C LEU A 160 -0.26 -14.60 -13.29
N ASP A 161 -0.65 -13.38 -13.69
CA ASP A 161 -1.18 -13.10 -15.03
C ASP A 161 -0.19 -13.52 -16.13
N ARG A 162 1.12 -13.30 -15.91
CA ARG A 162 2.16 -13.72 -16.84
C ARG A 162 2.34 -15.24 -16.87
N LEU A 163 2.28 -15.90 -15.71
CA LEU A 163 2.41 -17.34 -15.60
C LEU A 163 1.20 -18.12 -16.19
N GLU A 164 0.04 -17.47 -16.31
CA GLU A 164 -1.13 -18.05 -16.97
C GLU A 164 -1.04 -18.01 -18.50
N LYS A 165 -0.23 -17.12 -19.04
CA LYS A 165 0.04 -17.00 -20.48
C LYS A 165 1.17 -17.96 -20.85
N SER A 166 0.83 -19.14 -21.35
CA SER A 166 1.66 -20.34 -21.48
C SER A 166 3.05 -20.19 -22.12
N ASP A 167 3.32 -19.12 -22.88
CA ASP A 167 4.59 -18.90 -23.58
C ASP A 167 5.41 -17.73 -23.03
N GLN A 168 4.98 -17.12 -21.90
CA GLN A 168 5.66 -15.96 -21.37
C GLN A 168 6.58 -16.32 -20.20
N LYS A 169 7.86 -15.99 -20.36
CA LYS A 169 8.81 -15.99 -19.26
C LYS A 169 8.65 -14.71 -18.42
N VAL A 170 8.80 -14.84 -17.11
CA VAL A 170 8.66 -13.74 -16.16
C VAL A 170 10.04 -13.31 -15.68
N PRO A 171 10.62 -12.20 -16.18
CA PRO A 171 11.86 -11.69 -15.62
C PRO A 171 11.63 -11.17 -14.19
N ALA A 172 12.47 -11.59 -13.27
CA ALA A 172 12.39 -11.16 -11.87
C ALA A 172 13.79 -10.80 -11.35
N PHE A 173 13.88 -9.68 -10.61
CA PHE A 173 15.14 -9.12 -10.16
C PHE A 173 15.69 -9.86 -8.94
N GLY A 174 16.91 -10.41 -9.06
CA GLY A 174 17.64 -11.02 -7.96
C GLY A 174 18.33 -9.99 -7.04
N ASP A 175 18.48 -8.77 -7.51
CA ASP A 175 19.23 -7.67 -6.90
C ASP A 175 18.34 -6.58 -6.26
N ILE A 176 17.03 -6.79 -6.17
CA ILE A 176 16.09 -5.91 -5.45
C ILE A 176 15.41 -6.70 -4.35
N PHE A 177 15.63 -6.28 -3.09
CA PHE A 177 15.10 -6.91 -1.88
C PHE A 177 14.04 -6.04 -1.20
N PHE A 178 13.07 -6.69 -0.57
CA PHE A 178 11.98 -6.02 0.15
C PHE A 178 11.34 -6.98 1.17
N ALA A 179 10.48 -6.45 2.04
CA ALA A 179 9.68 -7.21 3.00
C ALA A 179 8.17 -7.01 2.69
N PRO A 180 7.62 -7.70 1.67
CA PRO A 180 6.26 -7.44 1.20
C PRO A 180 5.18 -7.90 2.17
N MET A 181 4.16 -7.08 2.37
CA MET A 181 3.01 -7.34 3.22
C MET A 181 1.74 -7.55 2.39
N LEU A 182 0.98 -8.62 2.67
CA LEU A 182 -0.35 -8.78 2.10
C LEU A 182 -1.28 -7.67 2.64
N VAL A 183 -1.96 -6.95 1.75
CA VAL A 183 -2.83 -5.83 2.11
C VAL A 183 -3.94 -6.20 3.11
N ASN A 184 -4.38 -7.45 3.13
CA ASN A 184 -5.36 -7.96 4.09
C ASN A 184 -4.76 -8.07 5.51
N HIS A 185 -3.50 -8.51 5.63
CA HIS A 185 -2.78 -8.51 6.91
C HIS A 185 -2.51 -7.09 7.39
N LEU A 186 -2.08 -6.18 6.50
CA LEU A 186 -1.95 -4.76 6.85
C LEU A 186 -3.25 -4.19 7.42
N ALA A 187 -4.41 -4.52 6.82
CA ALA A 187 -5.70 -4.05 7.32
C ALA A 187 -6.03 -4.57 8.72
N GLN A 188 -5.70 -5.83 9.04
CA GLN A 188 -5.86 -6.41 10.37
C GLN A 188 -4.92 -5.75 11.39
N ILE A 189 -3.67 -5.52 11.01
CA ILE A 189 -2.68 -4.85 11.86
C ILE A 189 -3.14 -3.40 12.16
N ILE A 190 -3.62 -2.66 11.16
CA ILE A 190 -4.16 -1.31 11.36
C ILE A 190 -5.33 -1.34 12.34
N GLU A 191 -6.21 -2.32 12.25
CA GLU A 191 -7.34 -2.46 13.18
C GLU A 191 -6.85 -2.68 14.63
N GLN A 192 -5.87 -3.57 14.84
CA GLN A 192 -5.26 -3.79 16.15
C GLN A 192 -4.58 -2.52 16.68
N MET A 193 -3.87 -1.77 15.81
CA MET A 193 -3.24 -0.50 16.18
C MET A 193 -4.25 0.58 16.55
N ILE A 194 -5.41 0.61 15.89
CA ILE A 194 -6.53 1.50 16.25
C ILE A 194 -7.08 1.13 17.63
N GLN A 195 -7.35 -0.15 17.88
CA GLN A 195 -7.89 -0.64 19.14
C GLN A 195 -6.94 -0.39 20.32
N ALA A 196 -5.62 -0.45 20.08
CA ALA A 196 -4.59 -0.15 21.07
C ALA A 196 -4.24 1.35 21.19
N ASP A 197 -4.95 2.24 20.47
CA ASP A 197 -4.69 3.70 20.37
C ASP A 197 -3.22 4.04 20.10
N LEU A 198 -2.53 3.24 19.26
CA LEU A 198 -1.12 3.47 18.96
C LEU A 198 -0.90 4.75 18.16
N ARG A 199 0.24 5.41 18.38
CA ARG A 199 0.62 6.68 17.73
C ARG A 199 2.07 6.65 17.31
N GLY A 200 2.42 7.50 16.34
CA GLY A 200 3.79 7.66 15.85
C GLY A 200 4.07 6.90 14.56
N LEU A 201 5.33 6.61 14.31
CA LEU A 201 5.80 5.96 13.10
C LEU A 201 6.11 4.48 13.38
N PHE A 202 5.64 3.60 12.49
CA PHE A 202 5.90 2.16 12.53
C PHE A 202 6.25 1.62 11.15
N HIS A 203 7.11 0.63 11.14
CA HIS A 203 7.38 -0.20 9.97
C HIS A 203 6.45 -1.43 9.96
N ILE A 204 5.77 -1.66 8.85
CA ILE A 204 4.87 -2.79 8.67
C ILE A 204 5.28 -3.56 7.42
N GLY A 205 5.80 -4.76 7.60
CA GLY A 205 6.29 -5.64 6.53
C GLY A 205 6.22 -7.10 6.95
N ALA A 206 6.58 -8.00 6.05
CA ALA A 206 6.84 -9.39 6.44
C ALA A 206 8.02 -9.44 7.42
N ARG A 207 8.04 -10.46 8.32
CA ARG A 207 9.14 -10.64 9.28
C ARG A 207 10.46 -11.04 8.64
N ASP A 208 10.42 -11.48 7.39
CA ASP A 208 11.55 -11.87 6.55
C ASP A 208 11.56 -11.05 5.26
N LYS A 209 12.73 -10.90 4.67
CA LYS A 209 12.91 -10.27 3.37
C LYS A 209 13.13 -11.31 2.29
N CYS A 210 12.85 -10.95 1.06
CA CYS A 210 13.18 -11.73 -0.12
C CYS A 210 13.57 -10.82 -1.29
N SER A 211 14.28 -11.37 -2.28
CA SER A 211 14.44 -10.70 -3.57
C SER A 211 13.13 -10.75 -4.38
N LYS A 212 12.97 -9.88 -5.37
CA LYS A 212 11.85 -9.98 -6.33
C LYS A 212 11.85 -11.32 -7.06
N LEU A 213 13.02 -11.90 -7.30
CA LEU A 213 13.20 -13.23 -7.87
C LEU A 213 12.66 -14.32 -6.94
N ASP A 214 13.04 -14.28 -5.66
CA ASP A 214 12.57 -15.27 -4.69
C ASP A 214 11.06 -15.14 -4.44
N PHE A 215 10.54 -13.91 -4.41
CA PHE A 215 9.10 -13.67 -4.32
C PHE A 215 8.34 -14.31 -5.49
N ALA A 216 8.84 -14.18 -6.72
CA ALA A 216 8.24 -14.80 -7.90
C ALA A 216 8.30 -16.34 -7.82
N ARG A 217 9.41 -16.91 -7.34
CA ARG A 217 9.54 -18.36 -7.13
C ARG A 217 8.60 -18.88 -6.03
N MET A 218 8.45 -18.15 -4.93
CA MET A 218 7.49 -18.48 -3.86
C MET A 218 6.04 -18.43 -4.39
N ILE A 219 5.70 -17.50 -5.28
CA ILE A 219 4.39 -17.49 -5.97
C ILE A 219 4.22 -18.78 -6.79
N CYS A 220 5.22 -19.20 -7.56
CA CYS A 220 5.13 -20.48 -8.28
C CYS A 220 4.90 -21.65 -7.34
N GLN A 221 5.62 -21.73 -6.24
CA GLN A 221 5.45 -22.77 -5.22
C GLN A 221 4.04 -22.75 -4.61
N VAL A 222 3.55 -21.57 -4.20
CA VAL A 222 2.23 -21.44 -3.55
C VAL A 222 1.08 -21.71 -4.52
N PHE A 223 1.21 -21.36 -5.81
CA PHE A 223 0.14 -21.49 -6.82
C PHE A 223 0.32 -22.68 -7.76
N ASP A 224 1.19 -23.63 -7.42
CA ASP A 224 1.47 -24.85 -8.22
C ASP A 224 1.82 -24.51 -9.68
N LYS A 225 2.66 -23.49 -9.89
CA LYS A 225 3.16 -23.06 -11.20
C LYS A 225 4.60 -23.53 -11.44
N GLN A 226 5.01 -23.58 -12.69
CA GLN A 226 6.38 -24.00 -13.06
C GLN A 226 7.39 -22.90 -12.74
N VAL A 227 8.35 -23.21 -11.87
CA VAL A 227 9.38 -22.25 -11.44
C VAL A 227 10.37 -21.89 -12.56
N GLU A 228 10.52 -22.78 -13.55
CA GLU A 228 11.35 -22.58 -14.74
C GLU A 228 10.84 -21.45 -15.65
N SER A 229 9.60 -21.01 -15.44
CA SER A 229 9.04 -19.82 -16.09
C SER A 229 9.60 -18.52 -15.54
N ILE A 230 10.19 -18.53 -14.34
CA ILE A 230 10.82 -17.35 -13.74
C ILE A 230 12.26 -17.24 -14.22
N LEU A 231 12.58 -16.15 -14.93
CA LEU A 231 13.93 -15.86 -15.38
C LEU A 231 14.63 -14.89 -14.42
N PRO A 232 15.80 -15.28 -13.88
CA PRO A 232 16.62 -14.34 -13.14
C PRO A 232 17.01 -13.15 -14.02
N SER A 233 16.88 -11.95 -13.46
CA SER A 233 17.24 -10.68 -14.10
C SER A 233 17.88 -9.75 -13.07
N SER A 234 18.56 -8.72 -13.56
CA SER A 234 19.06 -7.62 -12.74
C SER A 234 18.31 -6.34 -13.07
N SER A 235 18.09 -5.50 -12.07
CA SER A 235 17.51 -4.17 -12.27
C SER A 235 18.40 -3.25 -13.11
N GLU A 236 19.70 -3.56 -13.24
CA GLU A 236 20.67 -2.78 -14.01
C GLU A 236 20.47 -2.90 -15.53
N VAL A 237 19.88 -3.99 -15.99
CA VAL A 237 19.56 -4.16 -17.42
C VAL A 237 18.27 -3.46 -17.84
N MET A 238 17.54 -2.91 -16.89
CA MET A 238 16.28 -2.20 -17.14
C MET A 238 16.52 -0.70 -17.18
N HIS A 239 16.00 -0.05 -18.19
CA HIS A 239 16.06 1.40 -18.34
C HIS A 239 14.87 2.06 -17.61
N PHE A 240 14.87 2.01 -16.28
CA PHE A 240 13.90 2.75 -15.47
C PHE A 240 14.14 4.26 -15.60
N LYS A 241 13.10 5.06 -15.57
CA LYS A 241 13.20 6.52 -15.51
C LYS A 241 13.68 6.98 -14.12
N ALA A 242 13.11 6.36 -13.09
CA ALA A 242 13.45 6.63 -11.69
C ALA A 242 14.45 5.60 -11.15
N CYS A 243 15.37 6.03 -10.29
CA CYS A 243 16.24 5.12 -9.55
C CYS A 243 15.42 4.16 -8.66
N ARG A 244 15.86 2.90 -8.59
CA ARG A 244 15.25 1.87 -7.75
C ARG A 244 16.22 1.51 -6.62
N PRO A 245 15.81 1.67 -5.34
CA PRO A 245 16.63 1.19 -4.23
C PRO A 245 16.80 -0.33 -4.30
N LYS A 246 17.97 -0.83 -3.88
CA LYS A 246 18.31 -2.25 -3.97
C LYS A 246 17.73 -3.08 -2.83
N ASP A 247 17.74 -2.58 -1.60
CA ASP A 247 17.21 -3.28 -0.43
C ASP A 247 16.46 -2.31 0.49
N THR A 248 15.13 -2.31 0.37
CA THR A 248 14.23 -1.50 1.22
C THR A 248 13.58 -2.33 2.32
N SER A 249 14.12 -3.50 2.65
CA SER A 249 13.55 -4.32 3.71
C SER A 249 13.52 -3.56 5.04
N LEU A 250 12.43 -3.74 5.77
CA LEU A 250 12.14 -3.05 7.02
C LEU A 250 12.34 -3.98 8.22
N ASP A 251 12.93 -3.48 9.29
CA ASP A 251 12.85 -4.10 10.61
C ASP A 251 11.44 -3.87 11.19
N VAL A 252 10.77 -4.94 11.55
CA VAL A 252 9.39 -4.91 12.08
C VAL A 252 9.35 -5.24 13.58
N SER A 253 10.49 -5.19 14.27
CA SER A 253 10.60 -5.52 15.69
C SER A 253 9.76 -4.60 16.56
N LYS A 254 9.67 -3.31 16.22
CA LYS A 254 8.87 -2.34 16.97
C LYS A 254 7.39 -2.71 16.98
N VAL A 255 6.79 -2.95 15.83
CA VAL A 255 5.36 -3.34 15.76
C VAL A 255 5.13 -4.71 16.39
N THR A 256 6.02 -5.69 16.16
CA THR A 256 6.00 -7.02 16.78
C THR A 256 5.97 -6.93 18.30
N ASN A 257 6.87 -6.14 18.90
CA ASN A 257 6.94 -5.99 20.35
C ASN A 257 5.75 -5.22 20.91
N THR A 258 5.26 -4.21 20.17
CA THR A 258 4.12 -3.38 20.61
C THR A 258 2.81 -4.14 20.61
N LEU A 259 2.56 -4.96 19.59
CA LEU A 259 1.34 -5.76 19.47
C LEU A 259 1.45 -7.13 20.19
N GLY A 260 2.66 -7.58 20.55
CA GLY A 260 2.89 -8.90 21.14
C GLY A 260 2.71 -10.06 20.16
N GLU A 261 2.62 -9.79 18.86
CA GLU A 261 2.39 -10.78 17.82
C GLU A 261 3.48 -10.70 16.74
N LYS A 262 3.94 -11.87 16.28
CA LYS A 262 4.91 -11.93 15.18
C LYS A 262 4.25 -11.55 13.86
N MET A 263 4.91 -10.69 13.08
CA MET A 263 4.48 -10.40 11.73
C MET A 263 4.52 -11.67 10.86
N PRO A 264 3.58 -11.85 9.91
CA PRO A 264 3.60 -12.98 8.99
C PRO A 264 4.89 -12.99 8.17
N SER A 265 5.33 -14.18 7.75
CA SER A 265 6.40 -14.30 6.75
C SER A 265 5.86 -14.01 5.35
N VAL A 266 6.78 -13.86 4.39
CA VAL A 266 6.41 -13.72 2.97
C VAL A 266 5.58 -14.92 2.51
N ILE A 267 5.97 -16.15 2.88
CA ILE A 267 5.25 -17.37 2.48
C ILE A 267 3.87 -17.49 3.15
N ASP A 268 3.73 -17.05 4.42
CA ASP A 268 2.43 -16.98 5.10
C ASP A 268 1.49 -16.03 4.35
N GLY A 269 1.99 -14.85 3.97
CA GLY A 269 1.23 -13.87 3.19
C GLY A 269 0.80 -14.39 1.82
N LEU A 270 1.69 -15.09 1.09
CA LEU A 270 1.36 -15.68 -0.20
C LEU A 270 0.36 -16.85 -0.08
N THR A 271 0.47 -17.65 0.97
CA THR A 271 -0.47 -18.73 1.27
C THR A 271 -1.87 -18.16 1.49
N ASP A 272 -1.99 -17.11 2.27
CA ASP A 272 -3.29 -16.46 2.51
C ASP A 272 -3.78 -15.70 1.26
N PHE A 273 -2.89 -15.15 0.46
CA PHE A 273 -3.23 -14.57 -0.85
C PHE A 273 -3.87 -15.60 -1.79
N ARG A 274 -3.37 -16.84 -1.84
CA ARG A 274 -4.01 -17.96 -2.55
C ARG A 274 -5.36 -18.32 -1.97
N LYS A 275 -5.49 -18.48 -0.64
CA LYS A 275 -6.77 -18.77 0.03
C LYS A 275 -7.84 -17.73 -0.28
N LEU A 276 -7.49 -16.44 -0.40
CA LEU A 276 -8.43 -15.40 -0.79
C LEU A 276 -9.00 -15.61 -2.21
N LEU A 277 -8.23 -16.19 -3.12
CA LEU A 277 -8.72 -16.58 -4.44
C LEU A 277 -9.68 -17.77 -4.34
N GLU A 278 -9.27 -18.83 -3.63
CA GLU A 278 -9.99 -20.08 -3.50
C GLU A 278 -11.33 -19.94 -2.77
N ASN A 279 -11.42 -19.05 -1.78
CA ASN A 279 -12.65 -18.82 -1.01
C ASN A 279 -13.62 -17.80 -1.66
N GLY A 280 -13.36 -17.40 -2.90
CA GLY A 280 -14.21 -16.48 -3.66
C GLY A 280 -14.13 -15.00 -3.23
N TYR A 281 -13.19 -14.63 -2.35
CA TYR A 281 -13.00 -13.23 -1.96
C TYR A 281 -12.73 -12.33 -3.15
N VAL A 282 -11.88 -12.78 -4.08
CA VAL A 282 -11.51 -12.01 -5.28
C VAL A 282 -12.71 -11.76 -6.20
N ALA A 283 -13.58 -12.77 -6.38
CA ALA A 283 -14.80 -12.63 -7.15
C ALA A 283 -15.74 -11.58 -6.52
N ARG A 284 -15.94 -11.65 -5.19
CA ARG A 284 -16.74 -10.65 -4.45
C ARG A 284 -16.11 -9.26 -4.49
N LEU A 285 -14.78 -9.17 -4.47
CA LEU A 285 -14.06 -7.90 -4.55
C LEU A 285 -14.27 -7.24 -5.93
N ARG A 286 -14.18 -8.02 -7.01
CA ARG A 286 -14.25 -7.52 -8.40
C ARG A 286 -15.67 -7.27 -8.89
N SER A 287 -16.66 -8.02 -8.41
CA SER A 287 -18.08 -7.78 -8.77
C SER A 287 -18.59 -6.38 -8.36
N ARG A 288 -17.86 -5.68 -7.50
CA ARG A 288 -18.19 -4.34 -6.99
C ARG A 288 -17.50 -3.20 -7.74
N SER A 289 -16.64 -3.53 -8.72
CA SER A 289 -16.01 -2.53 -9.59
C SER A 289 -16.79 -2.28 -10.88
N THR A 290 -17.72 -3.14 -11.23
CA THR A 290 -18.57 -3.02 -12.41
C THR A 290 -19.86 -2.33 -12.05
N GLY A 291 -19.82 -1.01 -11.91
CA GLY A 291 -21.00 -0.15 -12.04
C GLY A 291 -21.37 -0.06 -13.52
N GLU A 292 -21.55 -1.19 -14.21
CA GLU A 292 -22.27 -1.27 -15.48
C GLU A 292 -23.73 -1.44 -15.15
N GLU A 293 -24.45 -0.37 -15.35
CA GLU A 293 -25.85 -0.22 -15.73
C GLU A 293 -26.70 -1.49 -15.74
N THR A 294 -27.40 -1.75 -14.62
CA THR A 294 -28.76 -2.23 -14.69
C THR A 294 -29.68 -1.07 -14.34
N ARG A 295 -29.78 -0.11 -15.26
CA ARG A 295 -30.97 0.76 -15.42
C ARG A 295 -31.77 0.18 -16.55
N SER A 296 -32.71 -0.70 -16.20
CA SER A 296 -33.91 -0.98 -16.97
C SER A 296 -35.00 0.00 -16.56
#